data_6e8e2a02a521df7ddeeffaf175ef3b88
#
_entry.id   6e8e2a02a521df7ddeeffaf175ef3b88
#
_cell.length_a   1.000
_cell.length_b   1.000
_cell.length_c   1.000
_cell.angle_alpha   90.00
_cell.angle_beta   90.00
_cell.angle_gamma   90.00
#
_symmetry.space_group_name_H-M   'P 1'
#
loop_
_entity.id
_entity.type
_entity.pdbx_description
1 polymer ?
#
loop_
_entity_poly.entity_id
_entity_poly.type
_entity_poly.pdbx_seq_one_letter_code
_entity_poly.pdbx_strand_id
1 'polypeptide(L)' 'MITEIGIAAGDIWHYLDQHKTRTLTQLVKGFDKKRDVVLMSLGWLARESHVVMEEVSGDYKITLRF' A
#
# COMPACT_ATOMS: atom_id res chain seq x y z
N MET A 1 -5.20 1.31 -16.59
CA MET A 1 -4.47 1.80 -15.39
C MET A 1 -5.39 2.02 -14.17
N ILE A 2 -6.52 2.70 -14.34
CA ILE A 2 -7.45 2.94 -13.20
C ILE A 2 -7.96 1.63 -12.62
N THR A 3 -8.33 0.68 -13.48
CA THR A 3 -8.80 -0.63 -13.03
C THR A 3 -7.71 -1.37 -12.26
N GLU A 4 -6.48 -1.31 -12.74
CA GLU A 4 -5.34 -1.96 -12.07
C GLU A 4 -5.10 -1.35 -10.69
N ILE A 5 -5.21 -0.03 -10.58
CA ILE A 5 -5.04 0.66 -9.30
C ILE A 5 -6.13 0.21 -8.32
N GLY A 6 -7.37 0.12 -8.76
CA GLY A 6 -8.46 -0.32 -7.89
C GLY A 6 -8.27 -1.74 -7.39
N ILE A 7 -7.88 -2.66 -8.27
CA ILE A 7 -7.63 -4.06 -7.90
C ILE A 7 -6.44 -4.14 -6.94
N ALA A 8 -5.36 -3.46 -7.27
CA ALA A 8 -4.16 -3.46 -6.43
C ALA A 8 -4.44 -2.84 -5.06
N ALA A 9 -5.21 -1.76 -5.02
CA ALA A 9 -5.58 -1.13 -3.75
C ALA A 9 -6.34 -2.09 -2.84
N GLY A 10 -7.29 -2.84 -3.40
CA GLY A 10 -8.02 -3.85 -2.66
C GLY A 10 -7.12 -4.95 -2.12
N ASP A 11 -6.20 -5.44 -2.96
CA ASP A 11 -5.26 -6.47 -2.55
C ASP A 11 -4.32 -5.97 -1.44
N ILE A 12 -3.84 -4.75 -1.56
CA ILE A 12 -2.98 -4.15 -0.55
C ILE A 12 -3.74 -3.97 0.76
N TRP A 13 -4.99 -3.52 0.69
CA TRP A 13 -5.82 -3.35 1.88
C TRP A 13 -5.98 -4.67 2.62
N HIS A 14 -6.32 -5.75 1.90
CA HIS A 14 -6.48 -7.08 2.50
C HIS A 14 -5.18 -7.59 3.11
N TYR A 15 -4.06 -7.35 2.44
CA TYR A 15 -2.76 -7.75 2.94
C TYR A 15 -2.43 -7.03 4.25
N LEU A 16 -2.67 -5.73 4.30
CA LEU A 16 -2.42 -4.94 5.51
C LEU A 16 -3.38 -5.32 6.63
N ASP A 17 -4.61 -5.70 6.30
CA ASP A 17 -5.56 -6.16 7.30
C ASP A 17 -5.05 -7.41 8.01
N GLN A 18 -4.37 -8.28 7.30
CA GLN A 18 -3.79 -9.50 7.87
C GLN A 18 -2.48 -9.24 8.62
N HIS A 19 -1.65 -8.35 8.12
CA HIS A 19 -0.30 -8.12 8.63
C HIS A 19 -0.16 -6.89 9.51
N LYS A 20 -1.18 -6.06 9.59
CA LYS A 20 -1.27 -4.82 10.36
C LYS A 20 -0.40 -3.71 9.81
N THR A 21 0.89 -3.89 9.77
CA THR A 21 1.84 -2.88 9.33
C THR A 21 2.88 -3.51 8.41
N ARG A 22 3.20 -2.82 7.31
CA ARG A 22 4.27 -3.23 6.40
C ARG A 22 5.01 -2.00 5.90
N THR A 23 6.30 -2.16 5.60
CA THR A 23 7.05 -1.08 4.96
C THR A 23 6.75 -1.08 3.47
N LEU A 24 6.98 0.06 2.82
CA LEU A 24 6.86 0.16 1.37
C LEU A 24 7.73 -0.89 0.67
N THR A 25 8.97 -1.06 1.15
CA THR A 25 9.88 -2.05 0.58
C THR A 25 9.28 -3.46 0.66
N GLN A 26 8.69 -3.82 1.80
CA GLN A 26 8.05 -5.12 1.97
C GLN A 26 6.87 -5.29 1.02
N LEU A 27 6.07 -4.25 0.86
CA LEU A 27 4.92 -4.31 -0.04
C LEU A 27 5.35 -4.49 -1.49
N VAL A 28 6.34 -3.73 -1.94
CA VAL A 28 6.82 -3.83 -3.31
C VAL A 28 7.38 -5.23 -3.59
N LYS A 29 8.08 -5.82 -2.63
CA LYS A 29 8.64 -7.17 -2.78
C LYS A 29 7.60 -8.26 -2.64
N GLY A 30 6.59 -8.04 -1.81
CA GLY A 30 5.59 -9.05 -1.49
C GLY A 30 4.47 -9.19 -2.49
N PHE A 31 4.30 -8.23 -3.38
CA PHE A 31 3.22 -8.26 -4.36
C PHE A 31 3.76 -8.55 -5.75
N ASP A 32 3.04 -9.40 -6.49
CA ASP A 32 3.32 -9.70 -7.88
C ASP A 32 2.71 -8.62 -8.77
N LYS A 33 3.12 -7.38 -8.52
CA LYS A 33 2.66 -6.22 -9.26
C LYS A 33 3.82 -5.28 -9.47
N LYS A 34 3.74 -4.48 -10.53
CA LYS A 34 4.76 -3.49 -10.81
C LYS A 34 4.83 -2.46 -9.68
N ARG A 35 6.03 -2.00 -9.38
CA ARG A 35 6.26 -1.00 -8.36
C ARG A 35 5.38 0.24 -8.55
N ASP A 36 5.25 0.70 -9.81
CA ASP A 36 4.44 1.88 -10.12
C ASP A 36 2.99 1.70 -9.71
N VAL A 37 2.42 0.52 -9.96
CA VAL A 37 1.04 0.22 -9.60
C VAL A 37 0.88 0.20 -8.08
N VAL A 38 1.84 -0.38 -7.37
CA VAL A 38 1.82 -0.39 -5.90
C VAL A 38 1.84 1.03 -5.35
N LEU A 39 2.75 1.87 -5.86
CA LEU A 39 2.87 3.25 -5.40
C LEU A 39 1.60 4.07 -5.67
N MET A 40 1.05 3.94 -6.87
CA MET A 40 -0.18 4.65 -7.23
C MET A 40 -1.36 4.18 -6.39
N SER A 41 -1.44 2.89 -6.13
CA SER A 41 -2.52 2.32 -5.31
C SER A 41 -2.43 2.77 -3.86
N LEU A 42 -1.22 2.85 -3.32
CA LEU A 42 -0.99 3.38 -1.98
C LEU A 42 -1.36 4.85 -1.89
N GLY A 43 -1.01 5.63 -2.91
CA GLY A 43 -1.39 7.03 -2.97
C GLY A 43 -2.91 7.20 -2.95
N TRP A 44 -3.61 6.36 -3.70
CA TRP A 44 -5.06 6.37 -3.72
C TRP A 44 -5.65 6.01 -2.34
N LEU A 45 -5.12 4.94 -1.72
CA LEU A 45 -5.57 4.53 -0.39
C LEU A 45 -5.33 5.62 0.66
N ALA A 46 -4.20 6.31 0.57
CA ALA A 46 -3.88 7.42 1.47
C ALA A 46 -4.84 8.60 1.25
N ARG A 47 -5.14 8.90 0.00
CA ARG A 47 -6.08 9.97 -0.35
C ARG A 47 -7.47 9.69 0.24
N GLU A 48 -7.88 8.41 0.25
CA GLU A 48 -9.18 7.99 0.79
C GLU A 48 -9.14 7.72 2.29
N SER A 49 -8.03 8.03 2.93
CA SER A 49 -7.83 7.86 4.37
C SER A 49 -7.92 6.41 4.85
N HIS A 50 -7.59 5.46 3.98
CA HIS A 50 -7.58 4.03 4.35
C HIS A 50 -6.26 3.59 4.95
N VAL A 51 -5.18 4.31 4.66
CA VAL A 51 -3.86 4.00 5.22
C VAL A 51 -3.18 5.26 5.73
N VAL A 52 -2.27 5.05 6.68
CA VAL A 52 -1.37 6.09 7.17
C VAL A 52 0.04 5.69 6.74
N MET A 53 0.79 6.63 6.19
CA MET A 53 2.15 6.40 5.77
C MET A 53 3.08 7.30 6.56
N GLU A 54 4.10 6.72 7.18
CA GLU A 54 5.07 7.44 7.97
C GLU A 54 6.47 7.14 7.46
N GLU A 55 7.25 8.17 7.20
CA GLU A 55 8.64 7.98 6.77
C GLU A 55 9.50 7.56 7.97
N VAL A 56 10.22 6.45 7.80
CA VAL A 56 11.09 5.92 8.85
C VAL A 56 12.38 5.41 8.20
N SER A 57 13.49 6.05 8.52
CA SER A 57 14.84 5.61 8.07
C SER A 57 14.93 5.34 6.57
N GLY A 58 14.40 6.25 5.75
CA GLY A 58 14.49 6.13 4.30
C GLY A 58 13.49 5.18 3.67
N ASP A 59 12.58 4.64 4.45
CA ASP A 59 11.48 3.81 3.95
C ASP A 59 10.18 4.41 4.47
N TYR A 60 9.04 3.77 4.18
CA TYR A 60 7.74 4.20 4.66
C TYR A 60 7.06 3.06 5.40
N LYS A 61 6.58 3.36 6.59
CA LYS A 61 5.78 2.44 7.38
C LYS A 61 4.32 2.68 7.01
N ILE A 62 3.64 1.65 6.57
CA ILE A 62 2.27 1.75 6.06
C ILE A 62 1.35 0.94 6.96
N THR A 63 0.34 1.60 7.49
CA THR A 63 -0.58 1.01 8.47
C THR A 63 -2.01 1.31 8.05
N LEU A 64 -2.91 0.36 8.21
CA LEU A 64 -4.33 0.62 7.98
C LEU A 64 -4.85 1.62 9.00
N ARG A 65 -5.74 2.46 8.54
CA ARG A 65 -6.44 3.42 9.39
C ARG A 65 -7.84 2.87 9.66
N PHE A 66 -8.16 2.74 10.93
CA PHE A 66 -9.46 2.26 11.38
C PHE A 66 -10.33 3.38 11.91
#